data_1d27b472b04424934177379be59381d8
#
_entry.id   1d27b472b04424934177379be59381d8
#
_cell.length_a   1.000
_cell.length_b   1.000
_cell.length_c   1.000
_cell.angle_alpha   90.00
_cell.angle_beta   90.00
_cell.angle_gamma   90.00
#
_symmetry.space_group_name_H-M   'P 1'
#
loop_
_entity.id
_entity.type
_entity.pdbx_description
1 polymer ?
#
loop_
_entity_poly.entity_id
_entity_poly.type
_entity_poly.pdbx_seq_one_letter_code
_entity_poly.pdbx_strand_id
1 'polypeptide(L)'
;MTTCSTWPGPLPDPESGGALLTSGEFARRSRLSMKALRLYDRIGLLRPALVEPGNGYRRYAESQLDTARLIALLRRLDMPLAQIATITATRGPGGAELLDRYWAEVEERLAAQRSLADRLIRNLAVETPTPGDWDVRTRDVPEQLVLTEQRHVTAAQLTWQQEATARLLAVAGEHGGPAGPRFVVFHGTPTEDSAAPVEVCVPIGSDPGGVAVRVEPAHREAYTPVARGDFEVPRILSVYDTLRRWAGGRVTGPPREVYTYESGPVCDVALPIQ
;
A
#
# COMPACT_ATOMS: atom_id res chain seq x y z
N MET A 1 3.43 -11.31 24.83
CA MET A 1 3.52 -10.60 26.12
C MET A 1 3.61 -9.11 25.82
N THR A 2 2.46 -8.45 25.79
CA THR A 2 2.35 -7.02 25.40
C THR A 2 2.47 -6.21 26.70
N THR A 3 3.56 -5.50 26.87
CA THR A 3 3.78 -4.62 28.01
C THR A 3 2.81 -3.44 27.93
N CYS A 4 1.88 -3.40 28.85
CA CYS A 4 0.98 -2.26 29.07
C CYS A 4 1.82 -1.10 29.61
N SER A 5 2.18 -0.15 28.73
CA SER A 5 2.87 1.08 29.12
C SER A 5 1.91 1.95 29.91
N THR A 6 2.12 2.03 31.22
CA THR A 6 1.42 2.94 32.12
C THR A 6 1.85 4.37 31.80
N TRP A 7 0.91 5.16 31.34
CA TRP A 7 1.08 6.58 31.03
C TRP A 7 1.21 7.42 32.31
N PRO A 8 2.33 8.14 32.54
CA PRO A 8 2.45 9.11 33.61
C PRO A 8 2.18 10.52 33.08
N GLY A 9 0.91 10.89 32.91
CA GLY A 9 0.56 12.30 32.72
C GLY A 9 0.69 13.05 34.05
N PRO A 10 1.18 14.32 34.07
CA PRO A 10 1.27 15.09 35.29
C PRO A 10 -0.11 15.25 35.93
N LEU A 11 -0.21 14.95 37.22
CA LEU A 11 -1.36 15.23 38.03
C LEU A 11 -1.57 16.75 38.05
N PRO A 12 -2.81 17.26 37.91
CA PRO A 12 -3.10 18.67 38.11
C PRO A 12 -2.80 19.02 39.60
N ASP A 13 -2.07 20.12 39.79
CA ASP A 13 -1.79 20.62 41.14
C ASP A 13 -3.08 20.79 41.94
N PRO A 14 -3.16 20.27 43.18
CA PRO A 14 -4.39 20.32 43.98
C PRO A 14 -4.76 21.72 44.48
N GLU A 15 -3.96 22.73 44.22
CA GLU A 15 -4.15 24.11 44.75
C GLU A 15 -4.84 25.08 43.77
N SER A 16 -5.24 24.68 42.59
CA SER A 16 -6.07 25.50 41.72
C SER A 16 -7.53 25.42 42.17
N GLY A 17 -7.97 26.32 43.02
CA GLY A 17 -9.32 26.41 43.62
C GLY A 17 -10.48 26.62 42.65
N GLY A 18 -10.57 25.80 41.61
CA GLY A 18 -11.69 25.74 40.66
C GLY A 18 -12.81 24.86 41.18
N ALA A 19 -14.08 25.23 40.87
CA ALA A 19 -15.24 24.47 41.25
C ALA A 19 -15.18 23.02 40.74
N LEU A 20 -15.43 22.06 41.63
CA LEU A 20 -15.53 20.65 41.27
C LEU A 20 -16.97 20.34 40.75
N LEU A 21 -17.02 19.86 39.53
CA LEU A 21 -18.25 19.50 38.84
C LEU A 21 -18.54 18.01 39.04
N THR A 22 -19.81 17.68 39.12
CA THR A 22 -20.25 16.28 39.07
C THR A 22 -19.97 15.71 37.66
N SER A 23 -19.83 14.39 37.56
CA SER A 23 -19.64 13.72 36.24
C SER A 23 -20.74 14.07 35.24
N GLY A 24 -22.01 14.20 35.70
CA GLY A 24 -23.15 14.56 34.83
C GLY A 24 -23.08 16.00 34.34
N GLU A 25 -22.69 16.94 35.21
CA GLU A 25 -22.53 18.34 34.84
C GLU A 25 -21.29 18.53 33.91
N PHE A 26 -20.17 17.88 34.23
CA PHE A 26 -18.98 17.89 33.39
C PHE A 26 -19.25 17.29 32.01
N ALA A 27 -19.95 16.16 31.94
CA ALA A 27 -20.36 15.55 30.67
C ALA A 27 -21.17 16.52 29.80
N ARG A 28 -22.16 17.19 30.38
CA ARG A 28 -22.99 18.17 29.67
C ARG A 28 -22.16 19.36 29.17
N ARG A 29 -21.26 19.93 29.99
CA ARG A 29 -20.47 21.12 29.68
C ARG A 29 -19.32 20.82 28.69
N SER A 30 -18.76 19.59 28.73
CA SER A 30 -17.71 19.13 27.84
C SER A 30 -18.22 18.51 26.53
N ARG A 31 -19.53 18.24 26.44
CA ARG A 31 -20.16 17.48 25.34
C ARG A 31 -19.66 16.04 25.21
N LEU A 32 -19.16 15.46 26.26
CA LEU A 32 -18.79 14.05 26.35
C LEU A 32 -19.93 13.23 26.94
N SER A 33 -20.07 11.99 26.50
CA SER A 33 -21.01 11.05 27.14
C SER A 33 -20.46 10.52 28.47
N MET A 34 -21.33 10.10 29.37
CA MET A 34 -20.91 9.43 30.62
C MET A 34 -20.09 8.15 30.34
N LYS A 35 -20.40 7.44 29.25
CA LYS A 35 -19.61 6.27 28.80
C LYS A 35 -18.20 6.66 28.37
N ALA A 36 -18.06 7.76 27.65
CA ALA A 36 -16.77 8.30 27.25
C ALA A 36 -15.92 8.73 28.44
N LEU A 37 -16.51 9.44 29.40
CA LEU A 37 -15.80 9.84 30.63
C LEU A 37 -15.27 8.64 31.42
N ARG A 38 -16.07 7.58 31.57
CA ARG A 38 -15.63 6.33 32.23
C ARG A 38 -14.50 5.63 31.46
N LEU A 39 -14.56 5.65 30.12
CA LEU A 39 -13.50 5.09 29.29
C LEU A 39 -12.22 5.90 29.44
N TYR A 40 -12.30 7.23 29.35
CA TYR A 40 -11.15 8.12 29.41
C TYR A 40 -10.47 8.13 30.80
N ASP A 41 -11.24 8.00 31.86
CA ASP A 41 -10.71 7.74 33.19
C ASP A 41 -9.93 6.41 33.23
N ARG A 42 -10.52 5.33 32.74
CA ARG A 42 -9.90 3.99 32.77
C ARG A 42 -8.59 3.93 31.99
N ILE A 43 -8.51 4.57 30.83
CA ILE A 43 -7.31 4.60 29.99
C ILE A 43 -6.35 5.74 30.37
N GLY A 44 -6.68 6.55 31.35
CA GLY A 44 -5.85 7.65 31.84
C GLY A 44 -5.84 8.90 30.96
N LEU A 45 -6.69 8.98 29.93
CA LEU A 45 -6.76 10.14 29.01
C LEU A 45 -7.38 11.38 29.67
N LEU A 46 -8.37 11.19 30.55
CA LEU A 46 -9.03 12.26 31.31
C LEU A 46 -9.44 11.72 32.68
N ARG A 47 -8.54 11.82 33.66
CA ARG A 47 -8.79 11.38 35.03
C ARG A 47 -9.60 12.40 35.80
N PRO A 48 -10.54 11.99 36.68
CA PRO A 48 -11.22 12.92 37.58
C PRO A 48 -10.22 13.59 38.53
N ALA A 49 -10.48 14.83 38.91
CA ALA A 49 -9.69 15.56 39.86
C ALA A 49 -9.82 14.97 41.29
N LEU A 50 -10.98 14.36 41.58
CA LEU A 50 -11.28 13.71 42.84
C LEU A 50 -12.18 12.50 42.63
N VAL A 51 -11.88 11.41 43.31
CA VAL A 51 -12.81 10.28 43.51
C VAL A 51 -13.18 10.26 45.01
N GLU A 52 -14.44 10.46 45.35
CA GLU A 52 -14.88 10.53 46.72
C GLU A 52 -14.68 9.18 47.45
N PRO A 53 -13.92 9.16 48.58
CA PRO A 53 -13.77 7.95 49.38
C PRO A 53 -15.14 7.52 49.95
N GLY A 54 -15.50 6.29 49.78
CA GLY A 54 -16.75 5.73 50.36
C GLY A 54 -17.91 5.54 49.38
N ASN A 55 -18.14 6.42 48.43
CA ASN A 55 -19.20 6.29 47.46
C ASN A 55 -18.68 6.16 46.00
N GLY A 56 -17.39 6.41 45.73
CA GLY A 56 -16.77 6.30 44.43
C GLY A 56 -17.24 7.36 43.42
N TYR A 57 -17.89 8.43 43.85
CA TYR A 57 -18.29 9.50 42.94
C TYR A 57 -17.12 10.27 42.42
N ARG A 58 -17.10 10.47 41.09
CA ARG A 58 -16.07 11.19 40.36
C ARG A 58 -16.40 12.65 40.25
N ARG A 59 -15.45 13.50 40.63
CA ARG A 59 -15.52 14.96 40.48
C ARG A 59 -14.42 15.42 39.50
N TYR A 60 -14.76 16.31 38.61
CA TYR A 60 -13.85 16.90 37.64
C TYR A 60 -13.67 18.39 37.93
N ALA A 61 -12.46 18.88 37.84
CA ALA A 61 -12.19 20.30 37.98
C ALA A 61 -12.70 21.07 36.74
N GLU A 62 -13.19 22.27 36.94
CA GLU A 62 -13.64 23.14 35.84
C GLU A 62 -12.51 23.41 34.83
N SER A 63 -11.27 23.53 35.28
CA SER A 63 -10.07 23.65 34.45
C SER A 63 -9.86 22.49 33.47
N GLN A 64 -10.46 21.33 33.70
CA GLN A 64 -10.38 20.18 32.79
C GLN A 64 -11.36 20.27 31.61
N LEU A 65 -12.29 21.24 31.60
CA LEU A 65 -13.29 21.37 30.54
C LEU A 65 -12.66 21.62 29.17
N ASP A 66 -11.64 22.43 29.08
CA ASP A 66 -11.01 22.76 27.79
C ASP A 66 -10.28 21.54 27.22
N THR A 67 -9.63 20.73 28.07
CA THR A 67 -9.04 19.46 27.65
C THR A 67 -10.12 18.49 27.18
N ALA A 68 -11.23 18.38 27.92
CA ALA A 68 -12.32 17.50 27.57
C ALA A 68 -13.00 17.90 26.24
N ARG A 69 -13.17 19.20 26.00
CA ARG A 69 -13.70 19.74 24.73
C ARG A 69 -12.74 19.46 23.57
N LEU A 70 -11.43 19.66 23.78
CA LEU A 70 -10.43 19.33 22.78
C LEU A 70 -10.47 17.84 22.41
N ILE A 71 -10.54 16.94 23.39
CA ILE A 71 -10.72 15.50 23.15
C ILE A 71 -11.97 15.25 22.32
N ALA A 72 -13.11 15.89 22.64
CA ALA A 72 -14.36 15.74 21.90
C ALA A 72 -14.23 16.19 20.45
N LEU A 73 -13.50 17.27 20.17
CA LEU A 73 -13.24 17.77 18.81
C LEU A 73 -12.31 16.85 18.02
N LEU A 74 -11.21 16.40 18.63
CA LEU A 74 -10.27 15.47 17.99
C LEU A 74 -10.94 14.13 17.65
N ARG A 75 -11.87 13.66 18.49
CA ARG A 75 -12.69 12.47 18.18
C ARG A 75 -13.61 12.66 16.96
N ARG A 76 -14.05 13.89 16.67
CA ARG A 76 -14.83 14.16 15.44
C ARG A 76 -14.00 14.10 14.16
N LEU A 77 -12.67 14.13 14.29
CA LEU A 77 -11.72 13.87 13.20
C LEU A 77 -11.36 12.38 13.08
N ASP A 78 -12.11 11.50 13.75
CA ASP A 78 -11.85 10.05 13.84
C ASP A 78 -10.45 9.69 14.36
N MET A 79 -9.80 10.64 15.06
CA MET A 79 -8.46 10.46 15.58
C MET A 79 -8.40 9.33 16.63
N PRO A 80 -7.44 8.41 16.55
CA PRO A 80 -7.22 7.37 17.54
C PRO A 80 -6.92 7.94 18.94
N LEU A 81 -7.43 7.28 19.99
CA LEU A 81 -7.26 7.76 21.38
C LEU A 81 -5.79 7.90 21.79
N ALA A 82 -4.90 7.07 21.28
CA ALA A 82 -3.46 7.17 21.54
C ALA A 82 -2.87 8.49 21.03
N GLN A 83 -3.24 8.91 19.82
CA GLN A 83 -2.79 10.18 19.23
C GLN A 83 -3.40 11.38 19.95
N ILE A 84 -4.69 11.30 20.33
CA ILE A 84 -5.35 12.31 21.16
C ILE A 84 -4.61 12.48 22.48
N ALA A 85 -4.20 11.40 23.12
CA ALA A 85 -3.42 11.44 24.36
C ALA A 85 -2.09 12.20 24.17
N THR A 86 -1.38 11.94 23.09
CA THR A 86 -0.12 12.65 22.77
C THR A 86 -0.36 14.14 22.56
N ILE A 87 -1.37 14.52 21.76
CA ILE A 87 -1.70 15.93 21.49
C ILE A 87 -2.12 16.67 22.76
N THR A 88 -2.97 16.04 23.60
CA THR A 88 -3.43 16.68 24.85
C THR A 88 -2.34 16.82 25.89
N ALA A 89 -1.34 15.94 25.90
CA ALA A 89 -0.17 16.03 26.78
C ALA A 89 0.84 17.09 26.31
N THR A 90 1.04 17.24 24.99
CA THR A 90 2.05 18.14 24.42
C THR A 90 1.57 19.59 24.44
N ARG A 91 0.30 19.86 24.15
CA ARG A 91 -0.33 21.20 24.06
C ARG A 91 0.52 22.29 23.34
N GLY A 92 -0.07 23.45 23.13
CA GLY A 92 0.62 24.58 22.50
C GLY A 92 1.11 24.27 21.07
N PRO A 93 2.23 24.88 20.62
CA PRO A 93 2.75 24.70 19.27
C PRO A 93 3.03 23.24 18.89
N GLY A 94 3.62 22.45 19.79
CA GLY A 94 3.90 21.05 19.54
C GLY A 94 2.63 20.20 19.38
N GLY A 95 1.55 20.50 20.09
CA GLY A 95 0.26 19.86 19.91
C GLY A 95 -0.38 20.22 18.57
N ALA A 96 -0.21 21.45 18.10
CA ALA A 96 -0.67 21.91 16.78
C ALA A 96 0.09 21.19 15.66
N GLU A 97 1.42 21.06 15.75
CA GLU A 97 2.24 20.32 14.79
C GLU A 97 1.86 18.83 14.69
N LEU A 98 1.53 18.20 15.83
CA LEU A 98 1.06 16.81 15.85
C LEU A 98 -0.29 16.66 15.16
N LEU A 99 -1.20 17.62 15.35
CA LEU A 99 -2.49 17.61 14.68
C LEU A 99 -2.34 17.85 13.18
N ASP A 100 -1.49 18.77 12.76
CA ASP A 100 -1.21 19.08 11.36
C ASP A 100 -0.64 17.86 10.63
N ARG A 101 0.34 17.19 11.23
CA ARG A 101 0.92 15.95 10.69
C ARG A 101 -0.13 14.84 10.54
N TYR A 102 -0.94 14.63 11.56
CA TYR A 102 -2.03 13.65 11.48
C TYR A 102 -2.98 13.96 10.32
N TRP A 103 -3.32 15.25 10.14
CA TRP A 103 -4.25 15.64 9.09
C TRP A 103 -3.63 15.46 7.71
N ALA A 104 -2.36 15.78 7.53
CA ALA A 104 -1.63 15.50 6.29
C ALA A 104 -1.65 14.00 5.91
N GLU A 105 -1.44 13.11 6.89
CA GLU A 105 -1.55 11.66 6.68
C GLU A 105 -2.96 11.21 6.28
N VAL A 106 -4.01 11.86 6.84
CA VAL A 106 -5.41 11.61 6.46
C VAL A 106 -5.68 12.05 5.03
N GLU A 107 -5.21 13.24 4.63
CA GLU A 107 -5.37 13.76 3.28
C GLU A 107 -4.66 12.89 2.24
N GLU A 108 -3.44 12.44 2.52
CA GLU A 108 -2.70 11.53 1.65
C GLU A 108 -3.46 10.21 1.45
N ARG A 109 -3.96 9.62 2.54
CA ARG A 109 -4.77 8.40 2.47
C ARG A 109 -6.06 8.61 1.67
N LEU A 110 -6.76 9.73 1.87
CA LEU A 110 -7.97 10.07 1.12
C LEU A 110 -7.68 10.27 -0.37
N ALA A 111 -6.56 10.92 -0.70
CA ALA A 111 -6.14 11.09 -2.09
C ALA A 111 -5.86 9.75 -2.78
N ALA A 112 -5.18 8.83 -2.08
CA ALA A 112 -4.94 7.48 -2.58
C ALA A 112 -6.25 6.69 -2.77
N GLN A 113 -7.17 6.76 -1.80
CA GLN A 113 -8.49 6.14 -1.89
C GLN A 113 -9.33 6.72 -3.04
N ARG A 114 -9.28 8.05 -3.24
CA ARG A 114 -9.96 8.71 -4.35
C ARG A 114 -9.41 8.25 -5.69
N SER A 115 -8.09 8.19 -5.84
CA SER A 115 -7.43 7.69 -7.05
C SER A 115 -7.84 6.24 -7.37
N LEU A 116 -7.91 5.39 -6.36
CA LEU A 116 -8.40 4.01 -6.51
C LEU A 116 -9.87 3.97 -6.96
N ALA A 117 -10.72 4.77 -6.30
CA ALA A 117 -12.14 4.83 -6.66
C ALA A 117 -12.35 5.31 -8.09
N ASP A 118 -11.60 6.33 -8.54
CA ASP A 118 -11.68 6.84 -9.90
C ASP A 118 -11.23 5.79 -10.94
N ARG A 119 -10.21 4.98 -10.62
CA ARG A 119 -9.82 3.82 -11.46
C ARG A 119 -10.92 2.78 -11.53
N LEU A 120 -11.49 2.40 -10.39
CA LEU A 120 -12.60 1.42 -10.33
C LEU A 120 -13.84 1.91 -11.09
N ILE A 121 -14.20 3.18 -10.96
CA ILE A 121 -15.33 3.79 -11.69
C ILE A 121 -15.08 3.69 -13.21
N ARG A 122 -13.88 4.07 -13.68
CA ARG A 122 -13.54 3.92 -15.10
C ARG A 122 -13.60 2.47 -15.56
N ASN A 123 -13.05 1.54 -14.76
CA ASN A 123 -13.06 0.12 -15.10
C ASN A 123 -14.46 -0.48 -15.13
N LEU A 124 -15.35 -0.06 -14.23
CA LEU A 124 -16.75 -0.51 -14.21
C LEU A 124 -17.58 0.12 -15.34
N ALA A 125 -17.21 1.32 -15.80
CA ALA A 125 -17.89 2.00 -16.90
C ALA A 125 -17.50 1.45 -18.30
N VAL A 126 -16.38 0.72 -18.40
CA VAL A 126 -15.94 0.07 -19.64
C VAL A 126 -16.32 -1.41 -19.54
N GLU A 127 -17.05 -1.91 -20.53
CA GLU A 127 -17.25 -3.35 -20.65
C GLU A 127 -15.86 -4.02 -20.74
N THR A 128 -15.54 -4.86 -19.73
CA THR A 128 -14.29 -5.63 -19.75
C THR A 128 -14.35 -6.52 -21.01
N PRO A 129 -13.32 -6.50 -21.87
CA PRO A 129 -13.28 -7.41 -23.00
C PRO A 129 -13.55 -8.83 -22.52
N THR A 130 -14.54 -9.49 -23.14
CA THR A 130 -14.87 -10.86 -22.79
C THR A 130 -13.62 -11.72 -23.08
N PRO A 131 -13.30 -12.73 -22.27
CA PRO A 131 -12.25 -13.66 -22.62
C PRO A 131 -12.51 -14.27 -24.00
N GLY A 132 -11.71 -13.89 -25.00
CA GLY A 132 -11.92 -14.22 -26.42
C GLY A 132 -11.77 -13.01 -27.36
N ASP A 133 -11.86 -11.79 -26.85
CA ASP A 133 -11.73 -10.55 -27.66
C ASP A 133 -10.26 -10.16 -27.95
N TRP A 134 -9.30 -10.89 -27.38
CA TRP A 134 -7.88 -10.66 -27.62
C TRP A 134 -7.36 -11.46 -28.80
N ASP A 135 -6.65 -10.79 -29.72
CA ASP A 135 -5.98 -11.42 -30.86
C ASP A 135 -4.73 -12.17 -30.40
N VAL A 136 -4.84 -13.50 -30.33
CA VAL A 136 -3.73 -14.38 -29.91
C VAL A 136 -2.93 -14.78 -31.12
N ARG A 137 -1.64 -14.46 -31.10
CA ARG A 137 -0.65 -14.78 -32.12
C ARG A 137 0.38 -15.75 -31.56
N THR A 138 1.18 -16.35 -32.43
CA THR A 138 2.31 -17.21 -32.02
C THR A 138 3.60 -16.77 -32.72
N ARG A 139 4.73 -16.97 -32.02
CA ARG A 139 6.07 -16.78 -32.60
C ARG A 139 7.05 -17.80 -32.02
N ASP A 140 8.09 -18.06 -32.76
CA ASP A 140 9.24 -18.84 -32.30
C ASP A 140 10.27 -17.86 -31.71
N VAL A 141 10.77 -18.18 -30.52
CA VAL A 141 11.80 -17.42 -29.81
C VAL A 141 13.07 -18.26 -29.85
N PRO A 142 14.18 -17.75 -30.41
CA PRO A 142 15.43 -18.47 -30.46
C PRO A 142 16.02 -18.57 -29.04
N GLU A 143 16.94 -19.51 -28.85
CA GLU A 143 17.79 -19.53 -27.67
C GLU A 143 18.57 -18.23 -27.55
N GLN A 144 18.60 -17.68 -26.35
CA GLN A 144 19.27 -16.40 -26.09
C GLN A 144 19.93 -16.38 -24.71
N LEU A 145 21.06 -15.70 -24.62
CA LEU A 145 21.72 -15.41 -23.35
C LEU A 145 21.08 -14.17 -22.74
N VAL A 146 20.76 -14.19 -21.46
CA VAL A 146 20.12 -13.06 -20.79
C VAL A 146 20.83 -12.70 -19.48
N LEU A 147 21.02 -11.40 -19.27
CA LEU A 147 21.25 -10.86 -17.93
C LEU A 147 19.96 -11.00 -17.13
N THR A 148 20.06 -11.40 -15.88
CA THR A 148 18.86 -11.63 -15.06
C THR A 148 19.00 -11.09 -13.64
N GLU A 149 17.90 -10.56 -13.11
CA GLU A 149 17.74 -10.20 -11.71
C GLU A 149 16.36 -10.67 -11.24
N GLN A 150 16.34 -11.50 -10.20
CA GLN A 150 15.10 -12.08 -9.67
C GLN A 150 14.87 -11.63 -8.23
N ARG A 151 13.62 -11.31 -7.90
CA ARG A 151 13.20 -10.93 -6.55
C ARG A 151 11.79 -11.43 -6.24
N HIS A 152 11.54 -11.76 -4.96
CA HIS A 152 10.17 -11.94 -4.45
C HIS A 152 9.58 -10.58 -4.14
N VAL A 153 8.49 -10.22 -4.81
CA VAL A 153 7.81 -8.92 -4.69
C VAL A 153 6.31 -9.10 -4.54
N THR A 154 5.68 -8.20 -3.78
CA THR A 154 4.21 -8.05 -3.77
C THR A 154 3.76 -7.17 -4.93
N ALA A 155 2.44 -7.09 -5.18
CA ALA A 155 1.89 -6.22 -6.23
C ALA A 155 2.32 -4.75 -6.06
N ALA A 156 2.36 -4.24 -4.83
CA ALA A 156 2.81 -2.87 -4.53
C ALA A 156 4.30 -2.64 -4.81
N GLN A 157 5.11 -3.70 -4.80
CA GLN A 157 6.56 -3.66 -5.02
C GLN A 157 6.97 -3.91 -6.47
N LEU A 158 6.02 -4.10 -7.40
CA LEU A 158 6.31 -4.35 -8.81
C LEU A 158 7.09 -3.22 -9.50
N THR A 159 7.07 -2.00 -8.97
CA THR A 159 7.90 -0.89 -9.45
C THR A 159 9.40 -1.19 -9.42
N TRP A 160 9.86 -2.13 -8.55
CA TRP A 160 11.23 -2.62 -8.52
C TRP A 160 11.73 -3.10 -9.90
N GLN A 161 10.87 -3.67 -10.73
CA GLN A 161 11.26 -4.12 -12.07
C GLN A 161 11.83 -2.99 -12.96
N GLN A 162 11.42 -1.74 -12.74
CA GLN A 162 11.95 -0.58 -13.48
C GLN A 162 13.40 -0.31 -13.08
N GLU A 163 13.71 -0.37 -11.78
CA GLU A 163 15.06 -0.19 -11.26
C GLU A 163 15.98 -1.35 -11.70
N ALA A 164 15.50 -2.60 -11.61
CA ALA A 164 16.22 -3.77 -12.08
C ALA A 164 16.52 -3.67 -13.59
N THR A 165 15.52 -3.28 -14.38
CA THR A 165 15.68 -3.03 -15.82
C THR A 165 16.78 -2.00 -16.10
N ALA A 166 16.78 -0.87 -15.38
CA ALA A 166 17.77 0.19 -15.57
C ALA A 166 19.19 -0.31 -15.28
N ARG A 167 19.36 -1.10 -14.19
CA ARG A 167 20.67 -1.70 -13.85
C ARG A 167 21.13 -2.67 -14.92
N LEU A 168 20.27 -3.60 -15.37
CA LEU A 168 20.64 -4.60 -16.38
C LEU A 168 20.92 -3.98 -17.76
N LEU A 169 20.16 -2.93 -18.14
CA LEU A 169 20.41 -2.20 -19.38
C LEU A 169 21.74 -1.42 -19.33
N ALA A 170 22.14 -0.87 -18.18
CA ALA A 170 23.42 -0.23 -18.01
C ALA A 170 24.57 -1.24 -18.23
N VAL A 171 24.50 -2.42 -17.61
CA VAL A 171 25.47 -3.51 -17.81
C VAL A 171 25.50 -3.95 -19.28
N ALA A 172 24.34 -4.17 -19.90
CA ALA A 172 24.28 -4.53 -21.33
C ALA A 172 24.93 -3.45 -22.21
N GLY A 173 24.69 -2.16 -21.90
CA GLY A 173 25.26 -1.03 -22.62
C GLY A 173 26.79 -1.01 -22.65
N GLU A 174 27.46 -1.41 -21.56
CA GLU A 174 28.89 -1.53 -21.43
C GLU A 174 29.48 -2.71 -22.25
N HIS A 175 28.62 -3.67 -22.67
CA HIS A 175 29.02 -4.92 -23.32
C HIS A 175 28.37 -5.13 -24.70
N GLY A 176 28.21 -4.06 -25.48
CA GLY A 176 27.72 -4.10 -26.86
C GLY A 176 26.22 -3.88 -27.02
N GLY A 177 25.49 -3.59 -25.92
CA GLY A 177 24.07 -3.31 -25.91
C GLY A 177 23.19 -4.55 -25.81
N PRO A 178 21.88 -4.36 -25.62
CA PRO A 178 20.92 -5.46 -25.59
C PRO A 178 20.81 -6.12 -26.96
N ALA A 179 20.81 -7.44 -27.00
CA ALA A 179 20.72 -8.25 -28.23
C ALA A 179 19.27 -8.52 -28.67
N GLY A 180 18.27 -8.07 -27.88
CA GLY A 180 16.86 -8.26 -28.15
C GLY A 180 15.99 -7.51 -27.15
N PRO A 181 14.65 -7.66 -27.27
CA PRO A 181 13.73 -7.01 -26.37
C PRO A 181 13.86 -7.57 -24.93
N ARG A 182 13.86 -6.66 -23.96
CA ARG A 182 13.80 -7.06 -22.55
C ARG A 182 12.45 -7.70 -22.22
N PHE A 183 12.43 -8.57 -21.22
CA PHE A 183 11.20 -9.20 -20.77
C PHE A 183 11.21 -9.43 -19.26
N VAL A 184 10.00 -9.57 -18.70
CA VAL A 184 9.77 -9.85 -17.28
C VAL A 184 9.01 -11.15 -17.17
N VAL A 185 9.54 -12.10 -16.40
CA VAL A 185 8.94 -13.43 -16.17
C VAL A 185 8.27 -13.46 -14.81
N PHE A 186 7.02 -13.90 -14.77
CA PHE A 186 6.26 -14.05 -13.54
C PHE A 186 6.22 -15.54 -13.14
N HIS A 187 7.17 -15.98 -12.32
CA HIS A 187 7.23 -17.35 -11.81
C HIS A 187 6.13 -17.66 -10.79
N GLY A 188 5.42 -16.65 -10.33
CA GLY A 188 4.24 -16.72 -9.47
C GLY A 188 3.37 -15.50 -9.69
N THR A 189 2.25 -15.41 -8.99
CA THR A 189 1.33 -14.27 -9.07
C THR A 189 1.52 -13.37 -7.83
N PRO A 190 2.19 -12.21 -7.94
CA PRO A 190 2.25 -11.24 -6.86
C PRO A 190 0.86 -10.70 -6.54
N THR A 191 0.49 -10.69 -5.26
CA THR A 191 -0.74 -10.06 -4.77
C THR A 191 -0.39 -8.96 -3.76
N GLU A 192 -1.39 -8.25 -3.22
CA GLU A 192 -1.16 -7.25 -2.17
C GLU A 192 -0.56 -7.89 -0.91
N ASP A 193 -1.02 -9.11 -0.57
CA ASP A 193 -0.68 -9.81 0.66
C ASP A 193 0.36 -10.93 0.48
N SER A 194 0.72 -11.27 -0.76
CA SER A 194 1.64 -12.38 -1.05
C SER A 194 2.70 -11.99 -2.08
N ALA A 195 3.96 -12.14 -1.67
CA ALA A 195 5.09 -11.95 -2.57
C ALA A 195 5.28 -13.21 -3.45
N ALA A 196 5.61 -12.98 -4.72
CA ALA A 196 5.94 -14.04 -5.67
C ALA A 196 7.24 -13.71 -6.43
N PRO A 197 7.94 -14.74 -6.96
CA PRO A 197 9.17 -14.50 -7.71
C PRO A 197 8.87 -13.85 -9.07
N VAL A 198 9.53 -12.72 -9.31
CA VAL A 198 9.51 -11.98 -10.58
C VAL A 198 10.94 -11.82 -11.03
N GLU A 199 11.19 -12.07 -12.31
CA GLU A 199 12.52 -12.05 -12.91
C GLU A 199 12.54 -11.07 -14.08
N VAL A 200 13.47 -10.12 -14.05
CA VAL A 200 13.74 -9.19 -15.16
C VAL A 200 14.87 -9.76 -16.00
N CYS A 201 14.70 -9.81 -17.32
CA CYS A 201 15.64 -10.37 -18.27
C CYS A 201 15.97 -9.35 -19.36
N VAL A 202 17.27 -9.21 -19.67
CA VAL A 202 17.77 -8.40 -20.78
C VAL A 202 18.66 -9.30 -21.66
N PRO A 203 18.25 -9.58 -22.92
CA PRO A 203 19.08 -10.36 -23.85
C PRO A 203 20.40 -9.67 -24.17
N ILE A 204 21.48 -10.45 -24.24
CA ILE A 204 22.84 -9.99 -24.52
C ILE A 204 23.56 -10.90 -25.54
N GLY A 205 24.54 -10.36 -26.25
CA GLY A 205 25.29 -11.12 -27.24
C GLY A 205 26.42 -11.97 -26.65
N SER A 206 26.93 -11.64 -25.47
CA SER A 206 28.03 -12.36 -24.80
C SER A 206 27.95 -12.17 -23.28
N ASP A 207 28.51 -13.13 -22.54
CA ASP A 207 28.57 -13.06 -21.07
C ASP A 207 29.56 -11.99 -20.61
N PRO A 208 29.13 -10.97 -19.86
CA PRO A 208 30.02 -9.90 -19.37
C PRO A 208 30.91 -10.33 -18.20
N GLY A 209 30.60 -11.47 -17.56
CA GLY A 209 31.21 -11.91 -16.30
C GLY A 209 30.80 -11.08 -15.08
N GLY A 210 30.79 -11.69 -13.89
CA GLY A 210 30.54 -11.00 -12.63
C GLY A 210 29.08 -10.57 -12.35
N VAL A 211 28.17 -10.85 -13.26
CA VAL A 211 26.71 -10.61 -13.14
C VAL A 211 25.94 -11.91 -13.39
N ALA A 212 24.72 -11.98 -12.87
CA ALA A 212 23.89 -13.15 -13.10
C ALA A 212 23.45 -13.26 -14.57
N VAL A 213 23.81 -14.35 -15.21
CA VAL A 213 23.48 -14.68 -16.60
C VAL A 213 22.84 -16.07 -16.65
N ARG A 214 21.87 -16.25 -17.52
CA ARG A 214 21.33 -17.57 -17.85
C ARG A 214 21.00 -17.69 -19.33
N VAL A 215 20.89 -18.92 -19.80
CA VAL A 215 20.35 -19.22 -21.12
C VAL A 215 18.84 -19.30 -21.02
N GLU A 216 18.14 -18.51 -21.83
CA GLU A 216 16.71 -18.70 -22.12
C GLU A 216 16.61 -19.67 -23.29
N PRO A 217 16.05 -20.89 -23.10
CA PRO A 217 16.03 -21.88 -24.17
C PRO A 217 15.10 -21.46 -25.31
N ALA A 218 15.39 -21.95 -26.51
CA ALA A 218 14.50 -21.79 -27.65
C ALA A 218 13.13 -22.37 -27.35
N HIS A 219 12.07 -21.62 -27.65
CA HIS A 219 10.69 -22.04 -27.40
C HIS A 219 9.73 -21.36 -28.37
N ARG A 220 8.53 -21.89 -28.45
CA ARG A 220 7.40 -21.23 -29.08
C ARG A 220 6.55 -20.57 -28.01
N GLU A 221 6.01 -19.38 -28.31
CA GLU A 221 5.10 -18.71 -27.39
C GLU A 221 3.84 -18.20 -28.08
N ALA A 222 2.73 -18.24 -27.37
CA ALA A 222 1.51 -17.50 -27.72
C ALA A 222 1.59 -16.12 -27.08
N TYR A 223 1.22 -15.06 -27.81
CA TYR A 223 1.29 -13.70 -27.31
C TYR A 223 0.14 -12.81 -27.79
N THR A 224 -0.10 -11.74 -27.06
CA THR A 224 -1.06 -10.69 -27.38
C THR A 224 -0.43 -9.33 -27.12
N PRO A 225 -0.41 -8.40 -28.12
CA PRO A 225 0.02 -7.02 -27.88
C PRO A 225 -0.97 -6.27 -26.98
N VAL A 226 -0.44 -5.59 -25.94
CA VAL A 226 -1.25 -4.86 -24.96
C VAL A 226 -1.03 -3.37 -25.12
N ALA A 227 -2.10 -2.63 -25.45
CA ALA A 227 -2.06 -1.18 -25.54
C ALA A 227 -1.99 -0.53 -24.15
N ARG A 228 -1.53 0.74 -24.08
CA ARG A 228 -1.39 1.48 -22.83
C ARG A 228 -2.68 1.54 -21.99
N GLY A 229 -3.83 1.67 -22.63
CA GLY A 229 -5.13 1.70 -21.93
C GLY A 229 -5.57 0.35 -21.36
N ASP A 230 -4.95 -0.75 -21.80
CA ASP A 230 -5.27 -2.12 -21.41
C ASP A 230 -4.22 -2.71 -20.44
N PHE A 231 -3.13 -1.99 -20.19
CA PHE A 231 -2.02 -2.41 -19.32
C PHE A 231 -2.31 -2.25 -17.82
N GLU A 232 -3.52 -1.84 -17.46
CA GLU A 232 -3.95 -1.67 -16.07
C GLU A 232 -4.79 -2.86 -15.57
N VAL A 233 -4.68 -3.17 -14.26
CA VAL A 233 -5.58 -4.12 -13.59
C VAL A 233 -6.98 -3.50 -13.49
N PRO A 234 -8.08 -4.25 -13.81
CA PRO A 234 -8.11 -5.69 -14.08
C PRO A 234 -7.94 -6.11 -15.55
N ARG A 235 -7.88 -5.18 -16.50
CA ARG A 235 -7.91 -5.48 -17.95
C ARG A 235 -6.76 -6.39 -18.39
N ILE A 236 -5.54 -6.13 -17.93
CA ILE A 236 -4.38 -6.96 -18.27
C ILE A 236 -4.56 -8.42 -17.82
N LEU A 237 -5.28 -8.66 -16.72
CA LEU A 237 -5.52 -10.03 -16.24
C LEU A 237 -6.36 -10.84 -17.24
N SER A 238 -7.27 -10.20 -17.98
CA SER A 238 -8.06 -10.86 -19.00
C SER A 238 -7.22 -11.35 -20.20
N VAL A 239 -6.07 -10.69 -20.46
CA VAL A 239 -5.09 -11.13 -21.49
C VAL A 239 -4.46 -12.43 -21.05
N TYR A 240 -3.96 -12.49 -19.81
CA TYR A 240 -3.39 -13.73 -19.25
C TYR A 240 -4.38 -14.89 -19.25
N ASP A 241 -5.63 -14.62 -18.89
CA ASP A 241 -6.69 -15.64 -18.89
C ASP A 241 -7.03 -16.13 -20.30
N THR A 242 -7.03 -15.22 -21.28
CA THR A 242 -7.27 -15.57 -22.70
C THR A 242 -6.13 -16.43 -23.23
N LEU A 243 -4.86 -16.04 -22.99
CA LEU A 243 -3.70 -16.83 -23.41
C LEU A 243 -3.70 -18.22 -22.78
N ARG A 244 -3.95 -18.33 -21.48
CA ARG A 244 -4.04 -19.63 -20.80
C ARG A 244 -5.14 -20.51 -21.35
N ARG A 245 -6.32 -19.95 -21.61
CA ARG A 245 -7.46 -20.68 -22.20
C ARG A 245 -7.15 -21.13 -23.61
N TRP A 246 -6.59 -20.24 -24.43
CA TRP A 246 -6.19 -20.55 -25.81
C TRP A 246 -5.10 -21.62 -25.86
N ALA A 247 -4.11 -21.53 -25.01
CA ALA A 247 -3.02 -22.51 -24.93
C ALA A 247 -3.51 -23.88 -24.38
N GLY A 248 -4.47 -23.88 -23.46
CA GLY A 248 -4.94 -25.11 -22.82
C GLY A 248 -3.81 -25.87 -22.14
N GLY A 249 -3.71 -27.16 -22.40
CA GLY A 249 -2.65 -28.03 -21.82
C GLY A 249 -1.26 -27.89 -22.48
N ARG A 250 -1.07 -26.97 -23.42
CA ARG A 250 0.21 -26.77 -24.17
C ARG A 250 1.19 -25.84 -23.46
N VAL A 251 0.84 -25.28 -22.31
CA VAL A 251 1.71 -24.36 -21.56
C VAL A 251 2.95 -25.08 -21.07
N THR A 252 4.13 -24.54 -21.36
CA THR A 252 5.45 -25.12 -21.00
C THR A 252 6.25 -24.28 -20.01
N GLY A 253 5.84 -23.03 -19.77
CA GLY A 253 6.59 -22.13 -18.88
C GLY A 253 5.73 -21.02 -18.30
N PRO A 254 6.31 -20.21 -17.40
CA PRO A 254 5.64 -19.08 -16.78
C PRO A 254 5.30 -17.97 -17.80
N PRO A 255 4.22 -17.22 -17.56
CA PRO A 255 3.88 -16.06 -18.37
C PRO A 255 4.93 -14.96 -18.25
N ARG A 256 5.02 -14.13 -19.30
CA ARG A 256 5.98 -13.04 -19.38
C ARG A 256 5.41 -11.80 -20.07
N GLU A 257 5.98 -10.66 -19.79
CA GLU A 257 5.75 -9.40 -20.52
C GLU A 257 7.00 -9.07 -21.32
N VAL A 258 6.87 -8.96 -22.64
CA VAL A 258 7.99 -8.70 -23.57
C VAL A 258 7.85 -7.29 -24.12
N TYR A 259 8.85 -6.45 -23.92
CA TYR A 259 8.82 -5.02 -24.22
C TYR A 259 9.59 -4.75 -25.52
N THR A 260 8.89 -4.84 -26.63
CA THR A 260 9.46 -4.75 -28.01
C THR A 260 9.27 -3.39 -28.67
N TYR A 261 8.40 -2.51 -28.09
CA TYR A 261 7.93 -1.33 -28.81
C TYR A 261 8.53 -0.04 -28.25
N GLU A 262 8.99 0.83 -29.13
CA GLU A 262 9.30 2.22 -28.80
C GLU A 262 8.04 3.10 -28.82
N SER A 263 7.06 2.73 -29.67
CA SER A 263 5.75 3.40 -29.78
C SER A 263 4.66 2.37 -30.06
N GLY A 264 3.42 2.64 -29.65
CA GLY A 264 2.28 1.74 -29.83
C GLY A 264 1.98 0.91 -28.58
N PRO A 265 1.88 -0.44 -28.67
CA PRO A 265 1.67 -1.30 -27.52
C PRO A 265 2.73 -1.11 -26.42
N VAL A 266 2.35 -1.29 -25.15
CA VAL A 266 3.29 -1.20 -24.03
C VAL A 266 4.20 -2.43 -24.01
N CYS A 267 3.62 -3.61 -24.16
CA CYS A 267 4.30 -4.90 -24.21
C CYS A 267 3.46 -5.94 -24.94
N ASP A 268 4.07 -7.08 -25.22
CA ASP A 268 3.36 -8.34 -25.49
C ASP A 268 3.23 -9.11 -24.19
N VAL A 269 2.04 -9.49 -23.78
CA VAL A 269 1.87 -10.56 -22.79
C VAL A 269 2.03 -11.88 -23.52
N ALA A 270 2.96 -12.71 -23.08
CA ALA A 270 3.31 -13.95 -23.76
C ALA A 270 3.31 -15.16 -22.80
N LEU A 271 3.06 -16.34 -23.37
CA LEU A 271 3.00 -17.60 -22.65
C LEU A 271 3.72 -18.68 -23.47
N PRO A 272 4.83 -19.29 -22.95
CA PRO A 272 5.51 -20.39 -23.62
C PRO A 272 4.59 -21.58 -23.80
N ILE A 273 4.62 -22.18 -25.00
CA ILE A 273 3.78 -23.30 -25.39
C ILE A 273 4.59 -24.36 -26.13
N GLN A 274 4.02 -25.57 -26.19
CA GLN A 274 4.51 -26.64 -27.08
C GLN A 274 4.20 -26.31 -28.53
#